data_cd44d6b454bab88fdc752cabcaa32915
#
_entry.id   cd44d6b454bab88fdc752cabcaa32915
#
_cell.length_a   1.000
_cell.length_b   1.000
_cell.length_c   1.000
_cell.angle_alpha   90.00
_cell.angle_beta   90.00
_cell.angle_gamma   90.00
#
_symmetry.space_group_name_H-M   'P 1'
#
loop_
_entity.id
_entity.type
_entity.pdbx_description
1 polymer ?
#
loop_
_entity_poly.entity_id
_entity_poly.type
_entity_poly.pdbx_seq_one_letter_code
_entity_poly.pdbx_strand_id
1 'polypeptide(L)'
;MIQITNTFLPFCSLFSISLINLATQSRLLSSSAVSMKSTYDSPDFTHYLNKSKSNDKSKAFTYFMVGSYGMLGAAGAKSTVEAFLSTMSASADVLAMAKVEVKLSAIPEGKNVIVKWQGKPVFIRHRTEAEIAEANDIDISTLRDPQNDSDRVKDPKWLVMLGICTHLGCVPIGEAGDFGGWFCPCHGSHYDISGRIRRGPAPLNLEVPEYDFADAETLVVG
;
A
#
# COMPACT_ATOMS: atom_id res chain seq x y z
N MET A 1 -1.77 35.84 -16.62
CA MET A 1 -3.18 35.59 -16.86
C MET A 1 -3.30 34.58 -18.00
N ILE A 2 -3.34 33.30 -17.67
CA ILE A 2 -3.58 32.23 -18.65
C ILE A 2 -4.78 31.46 -18.09
N GLN A 3 -5.92 31.64 -18.75
CA GLN A 3 -7.12 30.89 -18.47
C GLN A 3 -6.98 29.50 -19.09
N ILE A 4 -6.97 28.48 -18.25
CA ILE A 4 -7.11 27.10 -18.68
C ILE A 4 -8.60 26.77 -18.59
N THR A 5 -9.26 26.75 -19.73
CA THR A 5 -10.64 26.29 -19.88
C THR A 5 -10.67 24.78 -19.76
N ASN A 6 -11.11 24.29 -18.60
CA ASN A 6 -11.48 22.90 -18.38
C ASN A 6 -12.77 22.59 -19.12
N THR A 7 -12.67 21.94 -20.26
CA THR A 7 -13.83 21.37 -20.95
C THR A 7 -14.06 19.96 -20.41
N PHE A 8 -14.78 19.87 -19.30
CA PHE A 8 -15.36 18.61 -18.84
C PHE A 8 -16.55 18.26 -19.74
N LEU A 9 -16.38 17.29 -20.61
CA LEU A 9 -17.48 16.61 -21.27
C LEU A 9 -18.12 15.63 -20.27
N PRO A 10 -19.41 15.75 -19.98
CA PRO A 10 -20.10 14.75 -19.20
C PRO A 10 -20.46 13.57 -20.11
N PHE A 11 -19.69 12.48 -20.00
CA PHE A 11 -20.10 11.19 -20.55
C PHE A 11 -21.09 10.54 -19.56
N CYS A 12 -22.24 11.18 -19.41
CA CYS A 12 -23.36 10.63 -18.67
C CYS A 12 -24.51 10.48 -19.66
N SER A 13 -24.59 9.37 -20.36
CA SER A 13 -25.80 9.03 -21.07
C SER A 13 -25.86 7.52 -21.32
N LEU A 14 -26.89 6.96 -20.70
CA LEU A 14 -27.68 5.84 -21.18
C LEU A 14 -27.10 4.41 -20.96
N PHE A 15 -27.01 4.00 -19.71
CA PHE A 15 -27.43 2.65 -19.40
C PHE A 15 -28.88 2.69 -18.88
N SER A 16 -29.82 2.87 -19.81
CA SER A 16 -31.21 2.48 -19.56
C SER A 16 -31.22 0.98 -19.36
N ILE A 17 -31.17 0.54 -18.11
CA ILE A 17 -31.53 -0.82 -17.74
C ILE A 17 -33.02 -0.92 -18.01
N SER A 18 -33.35 -1.40 -19.20
CA SER A 18 -34.68 -1.85 -19.52
C SER A 18 -35.00 -2.99 -18.57
N LEU A 19 -35.80 -2.71 -17.55
CA LEU A 19 -36.41 -3.72 -16.71
C LEU A 19 -37.26 -4.58 -17.65
N ILE A 20 -36.68 -5.72 -18.06
CA ILE A 20 -37.44 -6.76 -18.73
C ILE A 20 -38.44 -7.23 -17.69
N ASN A 21 -39.70 -6.77 -17.87
CA ASN A 21 -40.84 -7.34 -17.19
C ASN A 21 -40.86 -8.83 -17.46
N LEU A 22 -40.40 -9.58 -16.47
CA LEU A 22 -40.57 -11.02 -16.42
C LEU A 22 -42.05 -11.27 -16.13
N ALA A 23 -42.87 -11.15 -17.20
CA ALA A 23 -44.25 -11.60 -17.14
C ALA A 23 -44.23 -13.08 -16.82
N THR A 24 -44.52 -13.39 -15.58
CA THR A 24 -44.75 -14.76 -15.13
C THR A 24 -45.96 -15.27 -15.85
N GLN A 25 -45.76 -15.86 -17.04
CA GLN A 25 -46.84 -16.66 -17.66
C GLN A 25 -46.96 -17.91 -16.79
N SER A 26 -47.93 -17.87 -15.89
CA SER A 26 -48.49 -19.07 -15.27
C SER A 26 -49.14 -19.92 -16.36
N ARG A 27 -48.36 -20.79 -16.99
CA ARG A 27 -48.92 -21.87 -17.80
C ARG A 27 -49.66 -22.77 -16.85
N LEU A 28 -50.99 -22.75 -16.95
CA LEU A 28 -51.85 -23.78 -16.39
C LEU A 28 -51.32 -25.13 -16.87
N LEU A 29 -50.71 -25.87 -15.98
CA LEU A 29 -50.32 -27.25 -16.22
C LEU A 29 -51.60 -28.03 -16.46
N SER A 30 -51.91 -28.23 -17.75
CA SER A 30 -52.90 -29.23 -18.12
C SER A 30 -52.39 -30.58 -17.60
N SER A 31 -53.11 -31.10 -16.61
CA SER A 31 -52.85 -32.41 -16.01
C SER A 31 -53.21 -33.47 -17.05
N SER A 32 -52.38 -33.72 -18.03
CA SER A 32 -52.37 -34.93 -18.78
C SER A 32 -51.71 -36.00 -17.90
N ALA A 33 -52.44 -37.06 -17.61
CA ALA A 33 -51.97 -38.17 -16.80
C ALA A 33 -50.58 -38.63 -17.29
N VAL A 34 -49.57 -38.32 -16.50
CA VAL A 34 -48.21 -38.81 -16.74
C VAL A 34 -48.26 -40.31 -16.39
N SER A 35 -48.25 -41.14 -17.44
CA SER A 35 -47.97 -42.55 -17.30
C SER A 35 -46.61 -42.69 -16.58
N MET A 36 -46.65 -43.25 -15.36
CA MET A 36 -45.43 -43.54 -14.63
C MET A 36 -44.61 -44.59 -15.42
N LYS A 37 -43.67 -44.15 -16.23
CA LYS A 37 -42.66 -45.02 -16.77
C LYS A 37 -41.80 -45.56 -15.64
N SER A 38 -41.41 -46.82 -15.77
CA SER A 38 -40.57 -47.52 -14.80
C SER A 38 -39.31 -46.68 -14.46
N THR A 39 -38.90 -46.75 -13.21
CA THR A 39 -37.77 -45.99 -12.61
C THR A 39 -36.41 -46.29 -13.31
N TYR A 40 -36.38 -47.28 -14.17
CA TYR A 40 -35.16 -47.71 -14.92
C TYR A 40 -35.04 -47.12 -16.33
N ASP A 41 -36.08 -46.49 -16.86
CA ASP A 41 -35.99 -45.84 -18.17
C ASP A 41 -35.55 -44.40 -17.96
N SER A 42 -34.36 -44.09 -18.46
CA SER A 42 -33.89 -42.70 -18.47
C SER A 42 -34.79 -41.87 -19.39
N PRO A 43 -35.18 -40.63 -18.95
CA PRO A 43 -35.96 -39.76 -19.82
C PRO A 43 -35.25 -39.48 -21.12
N ASP A 44 -35.97 -39.58 -22.25
CA ASP A 44 -35.47 -39.27 -23.55
C ASP A 44 -35.39 -37.75 -23.78
N PHE A 45 -34.16 -37.19 -23.74
CA PHE A 45 -33.88 -35.79 -23.98
C PHE A 45 -33.48 -35.51 -25.44
N THR A 46 -33.64 -36.45 -26.36
CA THR A 46 -33.20 -36.27 -27.76
C THR A 46 -33.91 -35.13 -28.46
N HIS A 47 -35.11 -34.73 -28.03
CA HIS A 47 -35.87 -33.61 -28.57
C HIS A 47 -35.26 -32.25 -28.20
N TYR A 48 -34.44 -32.19 -27.14
CA TYR A 48 -33.69 -31.01 -26.75
C TYR A 48 -32.33 -30.92 -27.43
N LEU A 49 -31.87 -32.01 -28.01
CA LEU A 49 -30.59 -32.01 -28.72
C LEU A 49 -30.75 -31.29 -30.06
N ASN A 50 -29.90 -30.34 -30.32
CA ASN A 50 -29.84 -29.65 -31.58
C ASN A 50 -29.45 -30.65 -32.69
N LYS A 51 -30.41 -30.96 -33.60
CA LYS A 51 -30.20 -31.89 -34.69
C LYS A 51 -29.29 -31.36 -35.80
N SER A 52 -28.87 -30.10 -35.72
CA SER A 52 -27.89 -29.57 -36.67
C SER A 52 -26.54 -30.25 -36.42
N LYS A 53 -26.02 -30.89 -37.48
CA LYS A 53 -24.68 -31.46 -37.47
C LYS A 53 -23.71 -30.38 -36.99
N SER A 54 -23.13 -30.57 -35.79
CA SER A 54 -22.17 -29.64 -35.20
C SER A 54 -21.00 -29.46 -36.18
N ASN A 55 -21.04 -28.40 -36.93
CA ASN A 55 -19.96 -28.01 -37.81
C ASN A 55 -18.85 -27.40 -36.92
N ASP A 56 -17.60 -27.85 -37.07
CA ASP A 56 -16.46 -27.37 -36.30
C ASP A 56 -16.28 -25.84 -36.42
N LYS A 57 -16.68 -25.28 -37.57
CA LYS A 57 -16.74 -23.82 -37.77
C LYS A 57 -17.71 -23.10 -36.81
N SER A 58 -18.87 -23.72 -36.54
CA SER A 58 -19.85 -23.16 -35.60
C SER A 58 -19.34 -23.20 -34.16
N LYS A 59 -18.64 -24.28 -33.79
CA LYS A 59 -17.99 -24.40 -32.48
C LYS A 59 -16.88 -23.38 -32.31
N ALA A 60 -16.01 -23.23 -33.31
CA ALA A 60 -14.94 -22.26 -33.33
C ALA A 60 -15.46 -20.83 -33.16
N PHE A 61 -16.53 -20.46 -33.87
CA PHE A 61 -17.18 -19.17 -33.75
C PHE A 61 -17.76 -18.97 -32.33
N THR A 62 -18.43 -19.99 -31.78
CA THR A 62 -18.97 -19.91 -30.41
C THR A 62 -17.87 -19.71 -29.38
N TYR A 63 -16.77 -20.47 -29.48
CA TYR A 63 -15.63 -20.28 -28.55
C TYR A 63 -14.96 -18.91 -28.71
N PHE A 64 -14.86 -18.43 -29.95
CA PHE A 64 -14.35 -17.07 -30.19
C PHE A 64 -15.25 -16.00 -29.52
N MET A 65 -16.55 -16.12 -29.69
CA MET A 65 -17.51 -15.19 -29.07
C MET A 65 -17.45 -15.25 -27.54
N VAL A 66 -17.48 -16.45 -26.97
CA VAL A 66 -17.40 -16.63 -25.51
C VAL A 66 -16.09 -16.10 -24.96
N GLY A 67 -14.97 -16.39 -25.64
CA GLY A 67 -13.65 -15.89 -25.28
C GLY A 67 -13.56 -14.37 -25.35
N SER A 68 -14.12 -13.75 -26.39
CA SER A 68 -14.15 -12.30 -26.55
C SER A 68 -14.98 -11.61 -25.45
N TYR A 69 -16.18 -12.14 -25.15
CA TYR A 69 -16.99 -11.62 -24.04
C TYR A 69 -16.33 -11.82 -22.70
N GLY A 70 -15.67 -12.96 -22.49
CA GLY A 70 -14.89 -13.22 -21.28
C GLY A 70 -13.75 -12.21 -21.09
N MET A 71 -13.01 -11.93 -22.16
CA MET A 71 -11.93 -10.93 -22.14
C MET A 71 -12.48 -9.53 -21.85
N LEU A 72 -13.56 -9.12 -22.53
CA LEU A 72 -14.20 -7.81 -22.27
C LEU A 72 -14.72 -7.71 -20.85
N GLY A 73 -15.33 -8.77 -20.33
CA GLY A 73 -15.81 -8.83 -18.94
C GLY A 73 -14.67 -8.70 -17.92
N ALA A 74 -13.58 -9.44 -18.15
CA ALA A 74 -12.41 -9.37 -17.29
C ALA A 74 -11.72 -7.98 -17.33
N ALA A 75 -11.59 -7.40 -18.52
CA ALA A 75 -11.04 -6.05 -18.69
C ALA A 75 -11.92 -4.99 -18.02
N GLY A 76 -13.25 -5.10 -18.16
CA GLY A 76 -14.20 -4.21 -17.50
C GLY A 76 -14.14 -4.33 -15.98
N ALA A 77 -14.10 -5.54 -15.45
CA ALA A 77 -13.97 -5.76 -14.01
C ALA A 77 -12.66 -5.19 -13.47
N LYS A 78 -11.53 -5.46 -14.14
CA LYS A 78 -10.22 -4.88 -13.79
C LYS A 78 -10.28 -3.36 -13.77
N SER A 79 -10.76 -2.73 -14.84
CA SER A 79 -10.86 -1.27 -14.95
C SER A 79 -11.72 -0.66 -13.85
N THR A 80 -12.84 -1.30 -13.50
CA THR A 80 -13.72 -0.83 -12.42
C THR A 80 -13.03 -0.88 -11.07
N VAL A 81 -12.34 -1.99 -10.77
CA VAL A 81 -11.60 -2.16 -9.51
C VAL A 81 -10.45 -1.16 -9.42
N GLU A 82 -9.68 -0.99 -10.50
CA GLU A 82 -8.58 -0.01 -10.55
C GLU A 82 -9.08 1.42 -10.38
N ALA A 83 -10.19 1.79 -11.04
CA ALA A 83 -10.80 3.11 -10.88
C ALA A 83 -11.25 3.38 -9.44
N PHE A 84 -11.83 2.38 -8.78
CA PHE A 84 -12.23 2.48 -7.38
C PHE A 84 -11.02 2.59 -6.44
N LEU A 85 -10.02 1.72 -6.61
CA LEU A 85 -8.83 1.73 -5.78
C LEU A 85 -7.97 2.98 -5.99
N SER A 86 -7.97 3.56 -7.20
CA SER A 86 -7.22 4.79 -7.48
C SER A 86 -7.69 5.98 -6.64
N THR A 87 -8.97 5.99 -6.23
CA THR A 87 -9.49 7.04 -5.33
C THR A 87 -8.90 6.96 -3.91
N MET A 88 -8.41 5.78 -3.52
CA MET A 88 -7.77 5.53 -2.23
C MET A 88 -6.24 5.60 -2.30
N SER A 89 -5.68 5.83 -3.49
CA SER A 89 -4.23 5.95 -3.68
C SER A 89 -3.70 7.30 -3.17
N ALA A 90 -2.38 7.38 -3.02
CA ALA A 90 -1.72 8.61 -2.60
C ALA A 90 -2.03 9.76 -3.58
N SER A 91 -2.29 10.95 -3.04
CA SER A 91 -2.51 12.15 -3.84
C SER A 91 -1.26 12.53 -4.64
N ALA A 92 -1.44 13.31 -5.71
CA ALA A 92 -0.33 13.80 -6.52
C ALA A 92 0.70 14.60 -5.70
N ASP A 93 0.26 15.33 -4.68
CA ASP A 93 1.13 16.07 -3.78
C ASP A 93 2.00 15.13 -2.92
N VAL A 94 1.42 14.01 -2.47
CA VAL A 94 2.17 13.00 -1.70
C VAL A 94 3.19 12.31 -2.58
N LEU A 95 2.85 12.03 -3.84
CA LEU A 95 3.78 11.44 -4.81
C LEU A 95 4.91 12.42 -5.21
N ALA A 96 4.61 13.71 -5.32
CA ALA A 96 5.61 14.75 -5.57
C ALA A 96 6.60 14.91 -4.41
N MET A 97 6.18 14.58 -3.18
CA MET A 97 7.04 14.56 -1.98
C MET A 97 7.66 13.17 -1.71
N ALA A 98 7.71 12.29 -2.71
CA ALA A 98 8.24 10.94 -2.54
C ALA A 98 9.72 10.92 -2.13
N LYS A 99 10.48 11.91 -2.61
CA LYS A 99 11.90 12.10 -2.25
C LYS A 99 12.14 13.48 -1.67
N VAL A 100 12.96 13.54 -0.66
CA VAL A 100 13.37 14.79 -0.02
C VAL A 100 14.89 14.87 -0.02
N GLU A 101 15.43 15.94 -0.59
CA GLU A 101 16.86 16.24 -0.61
C GLU A 101 17.21 17.19 0.54
N VAL A 102 18.23 16.85 1.30
CA VAL A 102 18.70 17.63 2.43
C VAL A 102 20.20 17.94 2.26
N LYS A 103 20.58 19.19 2.37
CA LYS A 103 21.97 19.63 2.35
C LYS A 103 22.61 19.41 3.71
N LEU A 104 23.57 18.52 3.76
CA LEU A 104 24.29 18.14 4.97
C LEU A 104 25.21 19.25 5.49
N SER A 105 25.76 20.04 4.57
CA SER A 105 26.65 21.18 4.92
C SER A 105 25.97 22.24 5.79
N ALA A 106 24.63 22.29 5.82
CA ALA A 106 23.86 23.20 6.65
C ALA A 106 23.70 22.71 8.10
N ILE A 107 24.10 21.46 8.42
CA ILE A 107 23.88 20.83 9.72
C ILE A 107 25.20 20.77 10.49
N PRO A 108 25.38 21.59 11.57
CA PRO A 108 26.58 21.55 12.41
C PRO A 108 26.69 20.22 13.16
N GLU A 109 27.89 19.84 13.55
CA GLU A 109 28.11 18.65 14.42
C GLU A 109 27.34 18.75 15.74
N GLY A 110 26.81 17.62 16.18
CA GLY A 110 26.01 17.52 17.41
C GLY A 110 24.61 18.10 17.31
N LYS A 111 24.15 18.49 16.11
CA LYS A 111 22.78 19.01 15.90
C LYS A 111 21.88 18.00 15.21
N ASN A 112 20.60 18.09 15.62
CA ASN A 112 19.52 17.29 15.04
C ASN A 112 18.61 18.21 14.23
N VAL A 113 18.34 17.85 12.99
CA VAL A 113 17.38 18.55 12.11
C VAL A 113 16.17 17.65 11.87
N ILE A 114 15.01 18.25 11.83
CA ILE A 114 13.75 17.55 11.56
C ILE A 114 13.24 17.97 10.19
N VAL A 115 13.10 16.98 9.30
CA VAL A 115 12.60 17.18 7.94
C VAL A 115 11.28 16.41 7.79
N LYS A 116 10.33 16.98 7.08
CA LYS A 116 9.07 16.29 6.80
C LYS A 116 9.17 15.51 5.51
N TRP A 117 9.03 14.19 5.59
CA TRP A 117 8.98 13.28 4.45
C TRP A 117 7.70 12.46 4.46
N GLN A 118 6.92 12.48 3.38
CA GLN A 118 5.63 11.78 3.25
C GLN A 118 4.68 11.99 4.46
N GLY A 119 4.68 13.19 5.03
CA GLY A 119 3.88 13.50 6.21
C GLY A 119 4.46 13.06 7.55
N LYS A 120 5.58 12.34 7.54
CA LYS A 120 6.29 11.84 8.73
C LYS A 120 7.50 12.72 9.05
N PRO A 121 7.83 12.98 10.32
CA PRO A 121 9.08 13.63 10.69
C PRO A 121 10.25 12.65 10.53
N VAL A 122 11.31 13.10 9.88
CA VAL A 122 12.61 12.39 9.77
C VAL A 122 13.61 13.16 10.58
N PHE A 123 14.31 12.50 11.48
CA PHE A 123 15.42 13.04 12.23
C PHE A 123 16.72 12.79 11.46
N ILE A 124 17.51 13.83 11.29
CA ILE A 124 18.84 13.78 10.70
C ILE A 124 19.79 14.38 11.72
N ARG A 125 20.66 13.57 12.30
CA ARG A 125 21.64 14.00 13.28
C ARG A 125 23.04 13.88 12.72
N HIS A 126 23.80 14.99 12.82
CA HIS A 126 25.22 15.00 12.58
C HIS A 126 25.92 14.60 13.88
N ARG A 127 26.35 13.36 13.99
CA ARG A 127 26.94 12.79 15.22
C ARG A 127 28.39 13.23 15.39
N THR A 128 28.75 13.49 16.63
CA THR A 128 30.13 13.68 17.03
C THR A 128 30.87 12.34 17.19
N GLU A 129 32.19 12.33 17.19
CA GLU A 129 32.96 11.11 17.40
C GLU A 129 32.70 10.48 18.78
N ALA A 130 32.45 11.29 19.80
CA ALA A 130 32.06 10.82 21.13
C ALA A 130 30.74 10.07 21.13
N GLU A 131 29.73 10.56 20.42
CA GLU A 131 28.43 9.92 20.28
C GLU A 131 28.51 8.61 19.51
N ILE A 132 29.37 8.53 18.49
CA ILE A 132 29.62 7.30 17.75
C ILE A 132 30.30 6.26 18.66
N ALA A 133 31.26 6.67 19.46
CA ALA A 133 31.93 5.80 20.41
C ALA A 133 30.95 5.27 21.47
N GLU A 134 30.10 6.14 22.04
CA GLU A 134 29.05 5.76 23.00
C GLU A 134 28.06 4.76 22.37
N ALA A 135 27.62 4.98 21.11
CA ALA A 135 26.71 4.09 20.42
C ALA A 135 27.28 2.67 20.22
N ASN A 136 28.61 2.56 20.05
CA ASN A 136 29.30 1.30 19.84
C ASN A 136 29.68 0.57 21.15
N ASP A 137 29.79 1.29 22.27
CA ASP A 137 30.16 0.71 23.60
C ASP A 137 28.98 0.00 24.29
N ILE A 138 27.80 0.01 23.70
CA ILE A 138 26.60 -0.58 24.28
C ILE A 138 26.55 -2.08 24.02
N ASP A 139 26.35 -2.86 25.09
CA ASP A 139 26.13 -4.30 24.99
C ASP A 139 24.75 -4.58 24.34
N ILE A 140 24.80 -5.12 23.13
CA ILE A 140 23.61 -5.40 22.30
C ILE A 140 22.68 -6.42 22.96
N SER A 141 23.23 -7.35 23.73
CA SER A 141 22.47 -8.40 24.42
C SER A 141 21.50 -7.84 25.48
N THR A 142 21.75 -6.63 25.96
CA THR A 142 20.92 -5.94 26.97
C THR A 142 19.76 -5.18 26.33
N LEU A 143 19.76 -5.00 25.01
CA LEU A 143 18.75 -4.24 24.30
C LEU A 143 17.50 -5.09 24.10
N ARG A 144 16.34 -4.45 24.17
CA ARG A 144 15.04 -5.05 23.87
C ARG A 144 14.93 -5.48 22.40
N ASP A 145 15.42 -4.63 21.51
CA ASP A 145 15.53 -4.85 20.08
C ASP A 145 17.02 -4.79 19.71
N PRO A 146 17.70 -5.97 19.66
CA PRO A 146 19.14 -6.04 19.46
C PRO A 146 19.53 -5.63 18.04
N GLN A 147 20.17 -4.49 17.90
CA GLN A 147 20.71 -3.98 16.64
C GLN A 147 22.06 -3.30 16.87
N ASN A 148 23.05 -3.57 15.99
CA ASN A 148 24.29 -2.83 15.98
C ASN A 148 24.06 -1.42 15.43
N ASP A 149 24.90 -0.46 15.86
CA ASP A 149 24.86 0.88 15.28
C ASP A 149 25.19 0.84 13.79
N SER A 150 26.15 0.01 13.37
CA SER A 150 26.54 -0.18 11.98
C SER A 150 25.42 -0.65 11.06
N ASP A 151 24.43 -1.35 11.59
CA ASP A 151 23.29 -1.84 10.80
C ASP A 151 22.23 -0.76 10.59
N ARG A 152 22.32 0.34 11.33
CA ARG A 152 21.36 1.44 11.33
C ARG A 152 21.82 2.67 10.53
N VAL A 153 23.11 2.74 10.21
CA VAL A 153 23.71 3.89 9.52
C VAL A 153 24.52 3.45 8.32
N LYS A 154 24.43 4.20 7.22
CA LYS A 154 25.31 4.02 6.05
C LYS A 154 26.65 4.73 6.25
N ASP A 155 26.63 5.90 6.89
CA ASP A 155 27.81 6.67 7.31
C ASP A 155 27.72 6.90 8.82
N PRO A 156 28.72 6.51 9.61
CA PRO A 156 28.73 6.70 11.06
C PRO A 156 28.46 8.13 11.53
N LYS A 157 28.79 9.13 10.74
CA LYS A 157 28.57 10.55 11.07
C LYS A 157 27.11 10.97 10.97
N TRP A 158 26.34 10.30 10.09
CA TRP A 158 24.98 10.69 9.76
C TRP A 158 23.96 9.64 10.19
N LEU A 159 23.19 9.96 11.22
CA LEU A 159 22.08 9.12 11.64
C LEU A 159 20.78 9.68 11.05
N VAL A 160 20.08 8.84 10.30
CA VAL A 160 18.81 9.16 9.66
C VAL A 160 17.75 8.19 10.15
N MET A 161 16.66 8.68 10.74
CA MET A 161 15.60 7.81 11.25
C MET A 161 14.25 8.52 11.29
N LEU A 162 13.18 7.76 11.28
CA LEU A 162 11.84 8.30 11.45
C LEU A 162 11.62 8.75 12.89
N GLY A 163 11.21 10.00 13.06
CA GLY A 163 10.87 10.58 14.35
C GLY A 163 9.51 10.15 14.87
N ILE A 164 9.22 8.86 14.81
CA ILE A 164 7.94 8.28 15.22
C ILE A 164 8.19 7.20 16.26
N CYS A 165 7.69 7.44 17.48
CA CYS A 165 7.80 6.47 18.56
C CYS A 165 7.06 5.17 18.19
N THR A 166 7.73 4.04 18.30
CA THR A 166 7.22 2.70 17.95
C THR A 166 6.12 2.20 18.90
N HIS A 167 5.84 2.94 20.00
CA HIS A 167 4.74 2.60 20.89
C HIS A 167 3.38 2.96 20.29
N LEU A 168 3.09 4.23 20.08
CA LEU A 168 1.80 4.73 19.58
C LEU A 168 1.94 5.92 18.60
N GLY A 169 3.10 6.11 18.00
CA GLY A 169 3.28 7.08 16.92
C GLY A 169 3.53 8.53 17.35
N CYS A 170 3.80 8.81 18.64
CA CYS A 170 4.18 10.15 19.08
C CYS A 170 5.55 10.54 18.54
N VAL A 171 5.81 11.85 18.40
CA VAL A 171 7.11 12.37 17.97
C VAL A 171 8.02 12.53 19.21
N PRO A 172 9.15 11.81 19.27
CA PRO A 172 10.12 11.96 20.36
C PRO A 172 10.82 13.34 20.30
N ILE A 173 11.24 13.81 21.45
CA ILE A 173 12.03 15.04 21.61
C ILE A 173 13.50 14.65 21.55
N GLY A 174 14.27 15.29 20.68
CA GLY A 174 15.72 15.07 20.58
C GLY A 174 16.48 15.75 21.72
N GLU A 175 17.70 15.27 21.97
CA GLU A 175 18.59 15.75 23.03
C GLU A 175 17.94 15.69 24.43
N ALA A 176 17.11 14.67 24.64
CA ALA A 176 16.36 14.48 25.87
C ALA A 176 16.34 13.01 26.30
N GLY A 177 16.10 12.78 27.59
CA GLY A 177 16.06 11.44 28.17
C GLY A 177 17.37 11.04 28.84
N ASP A 178 17.37 9.84 29.40
CA ASP A 178 18.46 9.36 30.26
C ASP A 178 19.70 8.85 29.48
N PHE A 179 19.58 8.74 28.14
CA PHE A 179 20.59 8.10 27.27
C PHE A 179 21.08 9.02 26.14
N GLY A 180 21.01 10.35 26.32
CA GLY A 180 21.57 11.33 25.37
C GLY A 180 20.94 11.38 23.97
N GLY A 181 19.91 10.58 23.73
CA GLY A 181 19.26 10.46 22.43
C GLY A 181 17.90 11.16 22.34
N TRP A 182 16.82 10.38 22.35
CA TRP A 182 15.46 10.89 22.21
C TRP A 182 14.55 10.39 23.33
N PHE A 183 13.66 11.26 23.73
CA PHE A 183 12.64 10.99 24.74
C PHE A 183 11.24 11.17 24.18
N CYS A 184 10.39 10.17 24.33
CA CYS A 184 8.99 10.28 23.99
C CYS A 184 8.15 10.67 25.21
N PRO A 185 7.60 11.90 25.28
CA PRO A 185 6.90 12.39 26.47
C PRO A 185 5.53 11.74 26.68
N CYS A 186 4.97 11.10 25.65
CA CYS A 186 3.63 10.51 25.73
C CYS A 186 3.55 9.41 26.81
N HIS A 187 4.53 8.51 26.83
CA HIS A 187 4.52 7.35 27.75
C HIS A 187 5.92 7.03 28.32
N GLY A 188 6.88 7.94 28.18
CA GLY A 188 8.19 7.80 28.80
C GLY A 188 9.10 6.77 28.12
N SER A 189 9.09 6.66 26.79
CA SER A 189 10.08 5.86 26.08
C SER A 189 11.38 6.64 25.87
N HIS A 190 12.52 6.04 26.24
CA HIS A 190 13.85 6.61 26.08
C HIS A 190 14.62 5.83 25.03
N TYR A 191 15.17 6.57 24.08
CA TYR A 191 16.02 6.04 23.01
C TYR A 191 17.44 6.59 23.17
N ASP A 192 18.41 5.79 22.80
CA ASP A 192 19.82 6.21 22.81
C ASP A 192 20.20 7.05 21.58
N ILE A 193 21.48 7.40 21.49
CA ILE A 193 22.01 8.24 20.41
C ILE A 193 21.99 7.54 19.03
N SER A 194 21.74 6.22 18.99
CA SER A 194 21.51 5.45 17.75
C SER A 194 20.01 5.22 17.46
N GLY A 195 19.12 5.76 18.31
CA GLY A 195 17.68 5.56 18.18
C GLY A 195 17.18 4.18 18.62
N ARG A 196 17.98 3.44 19.41
CA ARG A 196 17.59 2.14 19.98
C ARG A 196 16.81 2.35 21.27
N ILE A 197 15.76 1.54 21.46
CA ILE A 197 14.95 1.61 22.67
C ILE A 197 15.73 1.09 23.88
N ARG A 198 15.82 1.93 24.92
CA ARG A 198 16.52 1.59 26.18
C ARG A 198 15.54 1.38 27.32
N ARG A 199 14.51 2.22 27.40
CA ARG A 199 13.55 2.21 28.51
C ARG A 199 12.18 2.67 28.04
N GLY A 200 11.13 2.16 28.66
CA GLY A 200 9.75 2.58 28.39
C GLY A 200 8.93 1.52 27.64
N PRO A 201 7.71 1.84 27.24
CA PRO A 201 6.77 0.88 26.65
C PRO A 201 7.03 0.57 25.16
N ALA A 202 7.84 1.34 24.46
CA ALA A 202 8.11 1.12 23.04
C ALA A 202 8.73 -0.26 22.80
N PRO A 203 8.20 -1.06 21.85
CA PRO A 203 8.67 -2.42 21.60
C PRO A 203 9.94 -2.49 20.75
N LEU A 204 10.12 -1.55 19.82
CA LEU A 204 11.16 -1.58 18.80
C LEU A 204 11.98 -0.27 18.79
N ASN A 205 13.12 -0.33 18.13
CA ASN A 205 13.94 0.84 17.82
C ASN A 205 13.21 1.81 16.89
N LEU A 206 13.65 3.07 16.81
CA LEU A 206 13.16 4.00 15.81
C LEU A 206 13.51 3.45 14.41
N GLU A 207 12.56 3.54 13.49
CA GLU A 207 12.71 3.01 12.15
C GLU A 207 13.69 3.85 11.33
N VAL A 208 14.55 3.17 10.56
CA VAL A 208 15.45 3.80 9.60
C VAL A 208 14.78 3.76 8.23
N PRO A 209 14.48 4.92 7.60
CA PRO A 209 13.91 4.96 6.26
C PRO A 209 14.94 4.57 5.20
N GLU A 210 14.49 4.27 4.00
CA GLU A 210 15.39 4.16 2.87
C GLU A 210 15.96 5.56 2.55
N TYR A 211 17.28 5.68 2.50
CA TYR A 211 17.96 6.91 2.13
C TYR A 211 19.27 6.62 1.41
N ASP A 212 19.73 7.55 0.60
CA ASP A 212 21.02 7.48 -0.08
C ASP A 212 21.72 8.84 -0.06
N PHE A 213 23.06 8.79 -0.22
CA PHE A 213 23.85 9.99 -0.44
C PHE A 213 23.99 10.19 -1.95
N ALA A 214 23.36 11.24 -2.49
CA ALA A 214 23.53 11.60 -3.88
C ALA A 214 24.96 12.12 -4.16
N ASP A 215 25.46 12.92 -3.22
CA ASP A 215 26.81 13.49 -3.20
C ASP A 215 27.31 13.48 -1.75
N ALA A 216 28.57 13.86 -1.54
CA ALA A 216 29.15 13.99 -0.19
C ALA A 216 28.40 15.00 0.71
N GLU A 217 27.62 15.91 0.12
CA GLU A 217 26.92 16.97 0.84
C GLU A 217 25.39 16.89 0.75
N THR A 218 24.86 15.94 -0.02
CA THR A 218 23.40 15.84 -0.25
C THR A 218 22.89 14.47 0.13
N LEU A 219 21.96 14.45 1.11
CA LEU A 219 21.22 13.29 1.53
C LEU A 219 19.86 13.27 0.83
N VAL A 220 19.47 12.14 0.28
CA VAL A 220 18.16 11.89 -0.33
C VAL A 220 17.44 10.84 0.48
N VAL A 221 16.24 11.16 0.96
CA VAL A 221 15.35 10.24 1.68
C VAL A 221 14.18 9.85 0.79
N GLY A 222 14.02 8.54 0.54
CA GLY A 222 12.95 7.98 -0.29
C GLY A 222 13.37 7.39 -1.62
#